data_f7d471d5a7791f755f15005ea0d208d7
#
_entry.id   f7d471d5a7791f755f15005ea0d208d7
#
_cell.length_a   1.000
_cell.length_b   1.000
_cell.length_c   1.000
_cell.angle_alpha   90.00
_cell.angle_beta   90.00
_cell.angle_gamma   90.00
#
_symmetry.space_group_name_H-M   'P 1'
#
loop_
_entity.id
_entity.type
_entity.pdbx_description
1 polymer ?
#
loop_
_entity_poly.entity_id
_entity_poly.type
_entity_poly.pdbx_seq_one_letter_code
_entity_poly.pdbx_strand_id
1 'polypeptide(L)'
;MLGSFQYLFFQYGDFQSLQSSARGIWIHGVFEIFAMVIEAAAGMMMGASLLFPKTYSRFNSFKYGAKNAFKIFVSTVPFTIFAGILEGFVTRHALTMPFVLNMFIIFGTLVFITYYYCVYPYIVNRKINKNDAVL
;
A
#
# COMPACT_ATOMS: atom_id res chain seq x y z
N MET A 1 11.17 11.95 5.73
CA MET A 1 10.72 13.11 4.93
C MET A 1 9.33 13.60 5.31
N LEU A 2 8.25 12.79 5.28
CA LEU A 2 6.89 13.22 5.65
C LEU A 2 6.80 13.81 7.08
N GLY A 3 7.40 13.15 8.06
CA GLY A 3 7.41 13.64 9.45
C GLY A 3 8.16 14.95 9.63
N SER A 4 9.27 15.14 8.93
CA SER A 4 10.04 16.39 8.97
C SER A 4 9.27 17.54 8.33
N PHE A 5 8.53 17.27 7.25
CA PHE A 5 7.68 18.23 6.59
C PHE A 5 6.51 18.66 7.49
N GLN A 6 5.83 17.72 8.12
CA GLN A 6 4.75 18.03 9.08
C GLN A 6 5.26 18.77 10.32
N TYR A 7 6.48 18.44 10.81
CA TYR A 7 7.09 19.14 11.92
C TYR A 7 7.37 20.62 11.61
N LEU A 8 7.80 20.95 10.40
CA LEU A 8 7.96 22.34 9.96
C LEU A 8 6.64 23.11 10.03
N PHE A 9 5.55 22.51 9.57
CA PHE A 9 4.23 23.15 9.67
C PHE A 9 3.74 23.30 11.11
N PHE A 10 4.09 22.35 11.99
CA PHE A 10 3.78 22.44 13.41
C PHE A 10 4.54 23.58 14.11
N GLN A 11 5.80 23.79 13.72
CA GLN A 11 6.66 24.76 14.41
C GLN A 11 6.56 26.18 13.85
N TYR A 12 6.31 26.32 12.56
CA TYR A 12 6.32 27.62 11.86
C TYR A 12 4.99 27.97 11.19
N GLY A 13 4.04 27.07 11.15
CA GLY A 13 2.73 27.26 10.53
C GLY A 13 1.61 27.47 11.53
N ASP A 14 0.51 28.04 11.02
CA ASP A 14 -0.72 28.13 11.78
C ASP A 14 -1.39 26.74 11.86
N PHE A 15 -2.17 26.47 12.91
CA PHE A 15 -2.88 25.20 13.09
C PHE A 15 -3.76 24.84 11.88
N GLN A 16 -4.33 25.83 11.20
CA GLN A 16 -5.08 25.62 9.96
C GLN A 16 -4.21 25.10 8.82
N SER A 17 -2.99 25.61 8.68
CA SER A 17 -2.03 25.16 7.66
C SER A 17 -1.58 23.73 7.89
N LEU A 18 -1.34 23.33 9.15
CA LEU A 18 -1.03 21.96 9.54
C LEU A 18 -2.17 21.00 9.21
N GLN A 19 -3.40 21.38 9.55
CA GLN A 19 -4.59 20.55 9.30
C GLN A 19 -4.86 20.39 7.80
N SER A 20 -4.68 21.46 7.03
CA SER A 20 -4.86 21.43 5.57
C SER A 20 -3.80 20.57 4.88
N SER A 21 -2.53 20.69 5.30
CA SER A 21 -1.43 19.85 4.82
C SER A 21 -1.66 18.37 5.15
N ALA A 22 -2.04 18.08 6.39
CA ALA A 22 -2.33 16.71 6.79
C ALA A 22 -3.47 16.09 5.96
N ARG A 23 -4.57 16.78 5.74
CA ARG A 23 -5.68 16.31 4.91
C ARG A 23 -5.25 16.02 3.48
N GLY A 24 -4.52 16.96 2.85
CA GLY A 24 -4.04 16.79 1.48
C GLY A 24 -3.16 15.55 1.32
N ILE A 25 -2.25 15.32 2.26
CA ILE A 25 -1.31 14.19 2.20
C ILE A 25 -2.00 12.85 2.46
N TRP A 26 -2.86 12.75 3.47
CA TRP A 26 -3.41 11.46 3.90
C TRP A 26 -4.53 10.90 3.01
N ILE A 27 -5.19 11.72 2.18
CA ILE A 27 -6.27 11.26 1.30
C ILE A 27 -5.78 10.23 0.27
N HIS A 28 -4.66 10.49 -0.40
CA HIS A 28 -4.05 9.58 -1.37
C HIS A 28 -2.89 8.78 -0.79
N GLY A 29 -2.19 9.35 0.21
CA GLY A 29 -0.99 8.78 0.81
C GLY A 29 -1.19 7.40 1.44
N VAL A 30 -2.40 7.06 1.89
CA VAL A 30 -2.71 5.72 2.40
C VAL A 30 -2.47 4.66 1.33
N PHE A 31 -2.94 4.88 0.10
CA PHE A 31 -2.71 3.94 -1.00
C PHE A 31 -1.23 3.83 -1.38
N GLU A 32 -0.54 4.97 -1.48
CA GLU A 32 0.86 5.02 -1.87
C GLU A 32 1.76 4.37 -0.85
N ILE A 33 1.60 4.69 0.45
CA ILE A 33 2.40 4.12 1.52
C ILE A 33 2.19 2.61 1.59
N PHE A 34 0.96 2.14 1.46
CA PHE A 34 0.67 0.70 1.47
C PHE A 34 1.27 -0.01 0.25
N ALA A 35 1.15 0.57 -0.94
CA ALA A 35 1.77 0.06 -2.16
C ALA A 35 3.29 -0.02 -2.00
N MET A 36 3.95 1.05 -1.52
CA MET A 36 5.39 1.07 -1.27
C MET A 36 5.85 -0.01 -0.28
N VAL A 37 5.09 -0.26 0.79
CA VAL A 37 5.43 -1.32 1.76
C VAL A 37 5.36 -2.70 1.11
N ILE A 38 4.35 -2.97 0.29
CA ILE A 38 4.19 -4.24 -0.41
C ILE A 38 5.28 -4.41 -1.48
N GLU A 39 5.60 -3.36 -2.22
CA GLU A 39 6.68 -3.37 -3.21
C GLU A 39 8.05 -3.58 -2.57
N ALA A 40 8.30 -2.97 -1.43
CA ALA A 40 9.51 -3.21 -0.64
C ALA A 40 9.60 -4.67 -0.18
N ALA A 41 8.50 -5.25 0.30
CA ALA A 41 8.44 -6.66 0.67
C ALA A 41 8.71 -7.58 -0.53
N ALA A 42 8.15 -7.27 -1.71
CA ALA A 42 8.41 -8.00 -2.95
C ALA A 42 9.89 -7.91 -3.36
N GLY A 43 10.49 -6.73 -3.24
CA GLY A 43 11.92 -6.51 -3.48
C GLY A 43 12.82 -7.32 -2.52
N MET A 44 12.49 -7.33 -1.23
CA MET A 44 13.19 -8.15 -0.24
C MET A 44 13.07 -9.64 -0.54
N MET A 45 11.91 -10.12 -0.96
CA MET A 45 11.69 -11.52 -1.34
C MET A 45 12.54 -11.90 -2.57
N MET A 46 12.65 -11.02 -3.54
CA MET A 46 13.51 -11.20 -4.71
C MET A 46 15.00 -11.24 -4.30
N GLY A 47 15.45 -10.32 -3.46
CA GLY A 47 16.81 -10.28 -2.93
C GLY A 47 17.15 -11.53 -2.10
N ALA A 48 16.25 -11.96 -1.23
CA ALA A 48 16.40 -13.18 -0.43
C ALA A 48 16.54 -14.44 -1.30
N SER A 49 15.83 -14.52 -2.42
CA SER A 49 15.93 -15.65 -3.35
C SER A 49 17.31 -15.76 -4.02
N LEU A 50 18.01 -14.66 -4.18
CA LEU A 50 19.38 -14.61 -4.69
C LEU A 50 20.41 -14.97 -3.62
N LEU A 51 20.24 -14.47 -2.40
CA LEU A 51 21.17 -14.66 -1.29
C LEU A 51 21.07 -16.07 -0.69
N PHE A 52 19.86 -16.63 -0.63
CA PHE A 52 19.57 -17.92 0.00
C PHE A 52 18.89 -18.90 -0.98
N PRO A 53 19.63 -19.41 -1.99
CA PRO A 53 19.07 -20.24 -3.07
C PRO A 53 18.60 -21.64 -2.64
N LYS A 54 18.85 -22.03 -1.37
CA LYS A 54 18.57 -23.38 -0.84
C LYS A 54 19.14 -24.49 -1.74
N THR A 55 18.27 -25.37 -2.26
CA THR A 55 18.62 -26.52 -3.12
C THR A 55 18.72 -26.18 -4.62
N TYR A 56 18.30 -24.97 -5.01
CA TYR A 56 18.33 -24.53 -6.41
C TYR A 56 19.65 -23.85 -6.76
N SER A 57 20.03 -23.85 -8.06
CA SER A 57 21.08 -22.97 -8.53
C SER A 57 20.68 -21.49 -8.31
N ARG A 58 21.62 -20.62 -8.04
CA ARG A 58 21.38 -19.20 -7.76
C ARG A 58 20.50 -18.54 -8.82
N PHE A 59 20.76 -18.84 -10.09
CA PHE A 59 20.00 -18.31 -11.23
C PHE A 59 18.53 -18.79 -11.24
N ASN A 60 18.31 -20.09 -11.00
CA ASN A 60 16.96 -20.66 -10.94
C ASN A 60 16.18 -20.14 -9.74
N SER A 61 16.81 -20.05 -8.57
CA SER A 61 16.20 -19.47 -7.37
C SER A 61 15.80 -18.02 -7.60
N PHE A 62 16.68 -17.21 -8.18
CA PHE A 62 16.38 -15.82 -8.54
C PHE A 62 15.23 -15.70 -9.52
N LYS A 63 15.21 -16.53 -10.59
CA LYS A 63 14.11 -16.55 -11.57
C LYS A 63 12.75 -16.83 -10.92
N TYR A 64 12.73 -17.76 -9.97
CA TYR A 64 11.50 -18.10 -9.23
C TYR A 64 11.08 -16.97 -8.28
N GLY A 65 12.02 -16.39 -7.53
CA GLY A 65 11.80 -15.26 -6.64
C GLY A 65 11.34 -14.01 -7.40
N ALA A 66 11.99 -13.69 -8.52
CA ALA A 66 11.64 -12.57 -9.38
C ALA A 66 10.23 -12.73 -9.98
N LYS A 67 9.86 -13.93 -10.44
CA LYS A 67 8.51 -14.20 -10.96
C LYS A 67 7.42 -13.96 -9.89
N ASN A 68 7.67 -14.38 -8.65
CA ASN A 68 6.72 -14.19 -7.57
C ASN A 68 6.67 -12.73 -7.10
N ALA A 69 7.83 -12.08 -6.97
CA ALA A 69 7.93 -10.66 -6.65
C ALA A 69 7.22 -9.78 -7.70
N PHE A 70 7.39 -10.11 -8.99
CA PHE A 70 6.72 -9.42 -10.08
C PHE A 70 5.19 -9.54 -10.02
N LYS A 71 4.66 -10.70 -9.66
CA LYS A 71 3.21 -10.88 -9.47
C LYS A 71 2.68 -9.98 -8.35
N ILE A 72 3.42 -9.88 -7.23
CA ILE A 72 3.06 -9.00 -6.11
C ILE A 72 3.13 -7.54 -6.58
N PHE A 73 4.20 -7.14 -7.26
CA PHE A 73 4.34 -5.79 -7.82
C PHE A 73 3.17 -5.42 -8.75
N VAL A 74 2.81 -6.29 -9.69
CA VAL A 74 1.68 -6.03 -10.61
C VAL A 74 0.35 -5.90 -9.84
N SER A 75 0.20 -6.57 -8.71
CA SER A 75 -1.01 -6.44 -7.89
C SER A 75 -1.14 -5.06 -7.21
N THR A 76 -0.05 -4.30 -7.06
CA THR A 76 -0.08 -2.94 -6.50
C THR A 76 -0.47 -1.87 -7.53
N VAL A 77 -0.27 -2.15 -8.83
CA VAL A 77 -0.54 -1.21 -9.93
C VAL A 77 -1.96 -0.61 -9.90
N PRO A 78 -3.05 -1.38 -9.72
CA PRO A 78 -4.39 -0.79 -9.65
C PRO A 78 -4.54 0.17 -8.46
N PHE A 79 -3.87 -0.08 -7.34
CA PHE A 79 -3.92 0.79 -6.16
C PHE A 79 -3.17 2.10 -6.38
N THR A 80 -2.01 2.06 -7.05
CA THR A 80 -1.26 3.27 -7.43
C THR A 80 -2.02 4.11 -8.46
N ILE A 81 -2.72 3.48 -9.41
CA ILE A 81 -3.60 4.20 -10.35
C ILE A 81 -4.75 4.88 -9.58
N PHE A 82 -5.37 4.19 -8.64
CA PHE A 82 -6.41 4.76 -7.78
C PHE A 82 -5.89 5.93 -6.93
N ALA A 83 -4.68 5.80 -6.37
CA ALA A 83 -4.03 6.89 -5.65
C ALA A 83 -3.86 8.13 -6.53
N GLY A 84 -3.37 7.97 -7.77
CA GLY A 84 -3.22 9.06 -8.72
C GLY A 84 -4.56 9.73 -9.09
N ILE A 85 -5.63 8.96 -9.23
CA ILE A 85 -6.98 9.50 -9.45
C ILE A 85 -7.44 10.31 -8.23
N LEU A 86 -7.26 9.79 -7.02
CA LEU A 86 -7.61 10.51 -5.79
C LEU A 86 -6.79 11.78 -5.63
N GLU A 87 -5.50 11.75 -5.96
CA GLU A 87 -4.65 12.93 -5.94
C GLU A 87 -5.15 13.99 -6.93
N GLY A 88 -5.40 13.63 -8.17
CA GLY A 88 -5.82 14.56 -9.22
C GLY A 88 -7.20 15.19 -8.98
N PHE A 89 -8.16 14.42 -8.47
CA PHE A 89 -9.55 14.89 -8.34
C PHE A 89 -9.94 15.26 -6.91
N VAL A 90 -9.63 14.41 -5.93
CA VAL A 90 -10.10 14.56 -4.55
C VAL A 90 -9.21 15.51 -3.76
N THR A 91 -7.89 15.33 -3.85
CA THR A 91 -6.93 16.14 -3.08
C THR A 91 -6.99 17.61 -3.50
N ARG A 92 -7.21 17.88 -4.78
CA ARG A 92 -7.40 19.24 -5.30
C ARG A 92 -8.57 19.97 -4.61
N HIS A 93 -9.62 19.26 -4.22
CA HIS A 93 -10.82 19.80 -3.57
C HIS A 93 -10.84 19.55 -2.05
N ALA A 94 -9.80 18.90 -1.51
CA ALA A 94 -9.76 18.48 -0.10
C ALA A 94 -9.95 19.64 0.90
N LEU A 95 -9.51 20.84 0.55
CA LEU A 95 -9.64 22.04 1.39
C LEU A 95 -11.06 22.60 1.40
N THR A 96 -11.83 22.39 0.35
CA THR A 96 -13.21 22.83 0.21
C THR A 96 -14.22 21.80 0.70
N MET A 97 -13.81 20.55 0.86
CA MET A 97 -14.65 19.46 1.34
C MET A 97 -14.83 19.47 2.86
N PRO A 98 -16.00 19.07 3.38
CA PRO A 98 -16.21 18.92 4.82
C PRO A 98 -15.26 17.86 5.39
N PHE A 99 -14.76 18.10 6.61
CA PHE A 99 -13.83 17.23 7.31
C PHE A 99 -14.30 15.77 7.39
N VAL A 100 -15.59 15.57 7.61
CA VAL A 100 -16.22 14.24 7.72
C VAL A 100 -16.06 13.44 6.44
N LEU A 101 -16.21 14.06 5.27
CA LEU A 101 -16.06 13.39 3.98
C LEU A 101 -14.61 12.95 3.75
N ASN A 102 -13.64 13.80 4.10
CA ASN A 102 -12.22 13.47 3.99
C ASN A 102 -11.86 12.26 4.88
N MET A 103 -12.34 12.26 6.13
CA MET A 103 -12.13 11.12 7.04
C MET A 103 -12.76 9.85 6.50
N PHE A 104 -13.96 9.93 5.94
CA PHE A 104 -14.64 8.77 5.37
C PHE A 104 -13.87 8.16 4.19
N ILE A 105 -13.28 9.00 3.32
CA ILE A 105 -12.44 8.55 2.21
C ILE A 105 -11.19 7.84 2.75
N ILE A 106 -10.47 8.46 3.70
CA ILE A 106 -9.24 7.89 4.27
C ILE A 106 -9.50 6.54 4.94
N PHE A 107 -10.51 6.45 5.80
CA PHE A 107 -10.84 5.20 6.47
C PHE A 107 -11.39 4.14 5.50
N GLY A 108 -12.21 4.53 4.54
CA GLY A 108 -12.73 3.63 3.52
C GLY A 108 -11.62 3.00 2.68
N THR A 109 -10.65 3.80 2.25
CA THR A 109 -9.49 3.32 1.49
C THR A 109 -8.61 2.39 2.32
N LEU A 110 -8.37 2.71 3.58
CA LEU A 110 -7.58 1.87 4.49
C LEU A 110 -8.25 0.51 4.74
N VAL A 111 -9.56 0.50 5.00
CA VAL A 111 -10.35 -0.72 5.17
C VAL A 111 -10.31 -1.57 3.90
N PHE A 112 -10.47 -0.96 2.74
CA PHE A 112 -10.46 -1.66 1.45
C PHE A 112 -9.12 -2.34 1.17
N ILE A 113 -8.00 -1.65 1.38
CA ILE A 113 -6.66 -2.21 1.20
C ILE A 113 -6.39 -3.34 2.19
N THR A 114 -6.71 -3.11 3.48
CA THR A 114 -6.52 -4.12 4.52
C THR A 114 -7.35 -5.37 4.24
N TYR A 115 -8.58 -5.21 3.80
CA TYR A 115 -9.41 -6.33 3.38
C TYR A 115 -8.78 -7.12 2.23
N TYR A 116 -8.34 -6.44 1.18
CA TYR A 116 -7.79 -7.08 -0.01
C TYR A 116 -6.48 -7.83 0.25
N TYR A 117 -5.55 -7.23 1.02
CA TYR A 117 -4.23 -7.84 1.25
C TYR A 117 -4.14 -8.75 2.48
N CYS A 118 -4.97 -8.55 3.49
CA CYS A 118 -4.93 -9.35 4.71
C CYS A 118 -6.08 -10.36 4.79
N VAL A 119 -7.31 -9.91 4.59
CA VAL A 119 -8.50 -10.74 4.83
C VAL A 119 -8.78 -11.68 3.65
N TYR A 120 -8.75 -11.17 2.44
CA TYR A 120 -9.06 -11.95 1.24
C TYR A 120 -8.12 -13.16 1.03
N PRO A 121 -6.77 -13.02 1.11
CA PRO A 121 -5.86 -14.16 1.00
C PRO A 121 -6.07 -15.19 2.10
N TYR A 122 -6.36 -14.73 3.33
CA TYR A 122 -6.66 -15.64 4.44
C TYR A 122 -7.92 -16.49 4.18
N ILE A 123 -9.00 -15.86 3.68
CA ILE A 123 -10.25 -16.57 3.35
C ILE A 123 -10.02 -17.56 2.23
N VAL A 124 -9.29 -17.19 1.17
CA VAL A 124 -9.00 -18.07 0.02
C VAL A 124 -8.15 -19.25 0.46
N ASN A 125 -7.10 -19.03 1.23
CA ASN A 125 -6.23 -20.11 1.74
C ASN A 125 -7.01 -21.09 2.63
N ARG A 126 -7.90 -20.59 3.47
CA ARG A 126 -8.77 -21.43 4.30
C ARG A 126 -9.74 -22.28 3.48
N LYS A 127 -10.25 -21.76 2.35
CA LYS A 127 -11.12 -22.51 1.44
C LYS A 127 -10.35 -23.62 0.71
N ILE A 128 -9.13 -23.35 0.25
CA ILE A 128 -8.27 -24.33 -0.44
C ILE A 128 -7.96 -25.47 0.52
N ASN A 129 -7.44 -25.19 1.72
CA ASN A 129 -7.11 -26.22 2.71
C ASN A 129 -8.33 -27.07 3.13
N LYS A 130 -9.52 -26.50 3.11
CA LYS A 130 -10.75 -27.26 3.43
C LYS A 130 -11.14 -28.21 2.30
N ASN A 131 -10.91 -27.83 1.05
CA ASN A 131 -11.19 -28.68 -0.11
C ASN A 131 -10.17 -29.81 -0.23
N ASP A 132 -8.88 -29.55 0.06
CA ASP A 132 -7.83 -30.57 0.05
C ASP A 132 -7.98 -31.59 1.19
N ALA A 133 -8.69 -31.24 2.27
CA ALA A 133 -8.97 -32.18 3.38
C ALA A 133 -10.19 -33.09 3.14
N VAL A 134 -10.92 -32.89 2.04
CA VAL A 134 -12.12 -33.66 1.66
C VAL A 134 -11.80 -34.65 0.52
N LEU A 135 -10.62 -34.59 -0.07
CA LEU A 135 -10.05 -35.54 -1.05
C LEU A 135 -9.12 -36.54 -0.37
#